data_d351966b3aa2d8ee09363410ea4e45d2
#
_entry.id   d351966b3aa2d8ee09363410ea4e45d2
#
_cell.length_a   1.000
_cell.length_b   1.000
_cell.length_c   1.000
_cell.angle_alpha   90.00
_cell.angle_beta   90.00
_cell.angle_gamma   90.00
#
_symmetry.space_group_name_H-M   'P 1'
#
loop_
_entity.id
_entity.type
_entity.pdbx_description
1 polymer ?
#
loop_
_entity_poly.entity_id
_entity_poly.type
_entity_poly.pdbx_seq_one_letter_code
_entity_poly.pdbx_strand_id
1 'polypeptide(L)'
;MIFMKKVLVDACGWVAVIEAGINIDLALLECCGYKELAIIPSVISELESLNNPKLMISMLEAKAEIVEAPDSSGKHTDDQLFALAVERSWPILTVDTELKRRMSKSNLNWIEVSGRSHLRMV
;
A
#
# COMPACT_ATOMS: atom_id res chain seq x y z
N MET A 1 -8.61 21.35 -11.36
CA MET A 1 -7.36 20.76 -10.84
C MET A 1 -7.49 19.26 -10.70
N ILE A 2 -6.55 18.54 -11.27
CA ILE A 2 -6.56 17.08 -11.18
C ILE A 2 -5.71 16.68 -9.98
N PHE A 3 -6.33 16.00 -9.03
CA PHE A 3 -5.60 15.44 -7.89
C PHE A 3 -5.10 14.06 -8.28
N MET A 4 -3.79 13.91 -8.29
CA MET A 4 -3.19 12.60 -8.56
C MET A 4 -3.35 11.74 -7.31
N LYS A 5 -4.15 10.70 -7.42
CA LYS A 5 -4.31 9.73 -6.34
C LYS A 5 -3.25 8.66 -6.48
N LYS A 6 -2.70 8.27 -5.33
CA LYS A 6 -1.70 7.21 -5.25
C LYS A 6 -2.24 6.08 -4.40
N VAL A 7 -1.65 4.92 -4.54
CA VAL A 7 -1.95 3.78 -3.69
C VAL A 7 -0.84 3.68 -2.65
N LEU A 8 -1.21 3.77 -1.37
CA LEU A 8 -0.28 3.52 -0.27
C LEU A 8 -0.03 2.01 -0.18
N VAL A 9 1.23 1.62 -0.01
CA VAL A 9 1.60 0.21 0.04
C VAL A 9 1.99 -0.17 1.45
N ASP A 10 1.27 -1.14 2.03
CA ASP A 10 1.64 -1.76 3.29
C ASP A 10 2.58 -2.92 3.01
N ALA A 11 3.46 -3.23 3.96
CA ALA A 11 4.45 -4.30 3.79
C ALA A 11 3.79 -5.64 3.47
N CYS A 12 2.75 -6.03 4.20
CA CYS A 12 2.05 -7.28 3.95
C CYS A 12 1.36 -7.32 2.58
N GLY A 13 0.84 -6.18 2.14
CA GLY A 13 0.24 -6.08 0.81
C GLY A 13 1.27 -6.26 -0.29
N TRP A 14 2.45 -5.67 -0.12
CA TRP A 14 3.54 -5.85 -1.09
C TRP A 14 4.03 -7.29 -1.16
N VAL A 15 4.23 -7.92 0.00
CA VAL A 15 4.61 -9.33 0.07
C VAL A 15 3.58 -10.20 -0.66
N ALA A 16 2.29 -9.93 -0.44
CA ALA A 16 1.23 -10.70 -1.10
C ALA A 16 1.28 -10.54 -2.64
N VAL A 17 1.57 -9.35 -3.14
CA VAL A 17 1.72 -9.10 -4.57
C VAL A 17 2.89 -9.90 -5.14
N ILE A 18 4.04 -9.87 -4.46
CA ILE A 18 5.24 -10.59 -4.90
C ILE A 18 4.98 -12.10 -4.89
N GLU A 19 4.41 -12.63 -3.82
CA GLU A 19 4.13 -14.05 -3.71
C GLU A 19 3.12 -14.54 -4.75
N ALA A 20 2.17 -13.70 -5.12
CA ALA A 20 1.19 -14.04 -6.14
C ALA A 20 1.73 -13.87 -7.57
N GLY A 21 2.94 -13.31 -7.73
CA GLY A 21 3.52 -13.08 -9.05
C GLY A 21 2.78 -12.03 -9.87
N ILE A 22 2.14 -11.08 -9.21
CA ILE A 22 1.34 -10.05 -9.87
C ILE A 22 2.22 -8.95 -10.46
N ASN A 23 1.95 -8.58 -11.72
CA ASN A 23 2.51 -7.37 -12.30
C ASN A 23 1.71 -6.20 -11.72
N ILE A 24 2.30 -5.50 -10.77
CA ILE A 24 1.59 -4.46 -10.00
C ILE A 24 1.08 -3.32 -10.88
N ASP A 25 1.86 -2.88 -11.85
CA ASP A 25 1.49 -1.74 -12.69
C ASP A 25 0.24 -2.05 -13.51
N LEU A 26 0.24 -3.20 -14.16
CA LEU A 26 -0.88 -3.63 -14.98
C LEU A 26 -2.10 -3.96 -14.13
N ALA A 27 -1.90 -4.65 -13.02
CA ALA A 27 -2.99 -5.05 -12.14
C ALA A 27 -3.71 -3.84 -11.52
N LEU A 28 -2.96 -2.82 -11.11
CA LEU A 28 -3.56 -1.59 -10.58
C LEU A 28 -4.36 -0.85 -11.64
N LEU A 29 -3.83 -0.77 -12.85
CA LEU A 29 -4.51 -0.11 -13.94
C LEU A 29 -5.83 -0.83 -14.27
N GLU A 30 -5.80 -2.14 -14.35
CA GLU A 30 -6.99 -2.95 -14.65
C GLU A 30 -8.01 -2.94 -13.53
N CYS A 31 -7.54 -3.00 -12.28
CA CYS A 31 -8.41 -3.05 -11.10
C CYS A 31 -9.14 -1.74 -10.88
N CYS A 32 -8.45 -0.63 -10.91
CA CYS A 32 -8.97 0.61 -10.37
C CYS A 32 -8.41 1.88 -11.04
N GLY A 33 -7.61 1.73 -12.08
CA GLY A 33 -7.12 2.87 -12.85
C GLY A 33 -5.98 3.67 -12.19
N TYR A 34 -5.44 3.20 -11.07
CA TYR A 34 -4.31 3.86 -10.42
C TYR A 34 -3.00 3.51 -11.12
N LYS A 35 -2.10 4.49 -11.17
CA LYS A 35 -0.81 4.34 -11.85
C LYS A 35 0.39 4.52 -10.92
N GLU A 36 0.18 5.09 -9.75
CA GLU A 36 1.27 5.47 -8.88
C GLU A 36 1.15 4.86 -7.48
N LEU A 37 2.29 4.46 -6.94
CA LEU A 37 2.41 3.92 -5.60
C LEU A 37 3.10 4.92 -4.69
N ALA A 38 2.75 4.90 -3.41
CA ALA A 38 3.42 5.68 -2.38
C ALA A 38 3.75 4.78 -1.20
N ILE A 39 4.91 5.00 -0.60
CA ILE A 39 5.35 4.25 0.57
C ILE A 39 5.86 5.22 1.64
N ILE A 40 5.76 4.79 2.89
CA ILE A 40 6.34 5.52 4.01
C ILE A 40 7.59 4.79 4.52
N PRO A 41 8.54 5.50 5.14
CA PRO A 41 9.78 4.87 5.59
C PRO A 41 9.61 3.66 6.50
N SER A 42 8.60 3.67 7.36
CA SER A 42 8.36 2.55 8.27
C SER A 42 7.98 1.25 7.55
N VAL A 43 7.36 1.34 6.37
CA VAL A 43 7.08 0.16 5.54
C VAL A 43 8.38 -0.46 5.06
N ILE A 44 9.34 0.37 4.63
CA ILE A 44 10.66 -0.12 4.23
C ILE A 44 11.33 -0.83 5.40
N SER A 45 11.27 -0.25 6.60
CA SER A 45 11.85 -0.88 7.80
C SER A 45 11.24 -2.24 8.09
N GLU A 46 9.93 -2.38 7.93
CA GLU A 46 9.27 -3.68 8.10
C GLU A 46 9.74 -4.70 7.07
N LEU A 47 9.87 -4.29 5.82
CA LEU A 47 10.35 -5.15 4.75
C LEU A 47 11.79 -5.60 5.01
N GLU A 48 12.63 -4.72 5.54
CA GLU A 48 14.02 -5.03 5.87
C GLU A 48 14.15 -6.16 6.91
N SER A 49 13.14 -6.35 7.74
CA SER A 49 13.14 -7.40 8.76
C SER A 49 12.79 -8.79 8.23
N LEU A 50 12.40 -8.88 6.96
CA LEU A 50 12.00 -10.16 6.35
C LEU A 50 13.21 -10.90 5.78
N ASN A 51 13.00 -12.18 5.42
CA ASN A 51 14.01 -12.96 4.73
C ASN A 51 14.16 -12.49 3.29
N ASN A 52 15.42 -12.30 2.85
CA ASN A 52 15.73 -11.87 1.47
C ASN A 52 14.99 -10.60 1.04
N PRO A 53 15.08 -9.49 1.81
CA PRO A 53 14.28 -8.31 1.53
C PRO A 53 14.76 -7.48 0.35
N LYS A 54 16.03 -7.60 -0.06
CA LYS A 54 16.66 -6.70 -1.03
C LYS A 54 15.89 -6.57 -2.34
N LEU A 55 15.48 -7.67 -2.93
CA LEU A 55 14.78 -7.63 -4.21
C LEU A 55 13.40 -7.00 -4.07
N MET A 56 12.67 -7.38 -3.03
CA MET A 56 11.34 -6.81 -2.76
C MET A 56 11.40 -5.30 -2.55
N ILE A 57 12.37 -4.84 -1.78
CA ILE A 57 12.56 -3.42 -1.51
C ILE A 57 12.96 -2.68 -2.78
N SER A 58 13.92 -3.23 -3.54
CA SER A 58 14.38 -2.61 -4.79
C SER A 58 13.24 -2.44 -5.78
N MET A 59 12.40 -3.46 -5.93
CA MET A 59 11.26 -3.42 -6.83
C MET A 59 10.26 -2.35 -6.40
N LEU A 60 10.00 -2.25 -5.11
CA LEU A 60 9.07 -1.27 -4.58
C LEU A 60 9.62 0.15 -4.72
N GLU A 61 10.87 0.36 -4.37
CA GLU A 61 11.50 1.68 -4.46
C GLU A 61 11.59 2.18 -5.90
N ALA A 62 11.74 1.27 -6.85
CA ALA A 62 11.77 1.63 -8.28
C ALA A 62 10.41 2.12 -8.79
N LYS A 63 9.32 1.77 -8.12
CA LYS A 63 7.95 2.05 -8.57
C LYS A 63 7.22 3.06 -7.71
N ALA A 64 7.63 3.24 -6.46
CA ALA A 64 6.88 4.02 -5.48
C ALA A 64 7.61 5.30 -5.09
N GLU A 65 6.83 6.34 -4.81
CA GLU A 65 7.35 7.58 -4.24
C GLU A 65 7.34 7.46 -2.71
N ILE A 66 8.43 7.89 -2.08
CA ILE A 66 8.50 7.93 -0.62
C ILE A 66 7.78 9.19 -0.14
N VAL A 67 6.81 9.02 0.75
CA VAL A 67 6.04 10.12 1.32
C VAL A 67 6.17 10.08 2.84
N GLU A 68 6.00 11.23 3.47
CA GLU A 68 6.07 11.33 4.92
C GLU A 68 4.67 11.24 5.53
N ALA A 69 4.55 10.48 6.61
CA ALA A 69 3.32 10.44 7.39
C ALA A 69 3.20 11.71 8.23
N PRO A 70 1.98 12.14 8.60
CA PRO A 70 1.81 13.27 9.51
C PRO A 70 2.51 13.02 10.84
N ASP A 71 3.16 14.03 11.40
CA ASP A 71 3.86 13.92 12.68
C ASP A 71 2.96 13.44 13.81
N SER A 72 1.69 13.85 13.76
CA SER A 72 0.69 13.47 14.77
C SER A 72 0.27 12.00 14.69
N SER A 73 0.65 11.28 13.65
CA SER A 73 0.23 9.89 13.45
C SER A 73 0.93 8.87 14.35
N GLY A 74 2.01 9.26 15.02
CA GLY A 74 2.74 8.38 15.95
C GLY A 74 3.78 7.52 15.23
N LYS A 75 4.21 6.45 15.90
CA LYS A 75 5.33 5.62 15.46
C LYS A 75 4.92 4.31 14.80
N HIS A 76 3.67 3.88 14.97
CA HIS A 76 3.21 2.61 14.41
C HIS A 76 2.87 2.76 12.93
N THR A 77 3.35 1.83 12.13
CA THR A 77 3.16 1.85 10.68
C THR A 77 1.68 1.91 10.29
N ASP A 78 0.83 1.11 10.94
CA ASP A 78 -0.60 1.09 10.64
C ASP A 78 -1.26 2.45 10.88
N ASP A 79 -0.88 3.11 11.99
CA ASP A 79 -1.42 4.42 12.31
C ASP A 79 -0.96 5.47 11.31
N GLN A 80 0.30 5.38 10.89
CA GLN A 80 0.85 6.28 9.88
C GLN A 80 0.17 6.11 8.53
N LEU A 81 -0.02 4.87 8.09
CA LEU A 81 -0.72 4.58 6.82
C LEU A 81 -2.16 5.07 6.87
N PHE A 82 -2.85 4.78 7.97
CA PHE A 82 -4.24 5.19 8.12
C PHE A 82 -4.37 6.72 8.11
N ALA A 83 -3.53 7.42 8.86
CA ALA A 83 -3.56 8.88 8.92
C ALA A 83 -3.34 9.50 7.54
N LEU A 84 -2.39 8.97 6.79
CA LEU A 84 -2.09 9.46 5.45
C LEU A 84 -3.23 9.17 4.48
N ALA A 85 -3.84 7.99 4.58
CA ALA A 85 -5.00 7.62 3.78
C ALA A 85 -6.18 8.57 4.02
N VAL A 86 -6.44 8.91 5.27
CA VAL A 86 -7.49 9.86 5.63
C VAL A 86 -7.19 11.25 5.05
N GLU A 87 -5.96 11.72 5.24
CA GLU A 87 -5.54 13.05 4.79
C GLU A 87 -5.61 13.21 3.28
N ARG A 88 -5.16 12.19 2.54
CA ARG A 88 -5.04 12.25 1.09
C ARG A 88 -6.19 11.60 0.34
N SER A 89 -7.05 10.88 1.03
CA SER A 89 -8.10 10.04 0.42
C SER A 89 -7.52 9.00 -0.54
N TRP A 90 -6.40 8.42 -0.15
CA TRP A 90 -5.74 7.37 -0.93
C TRP A 90 -6.10 5.99 -0.40
N PRO A 91 -6.30 4.99 -1.28
CA PRO A 91 -6.47 3.61 -0.83
C PRO A 91 -5.14 3.03 -0.34
N ILE A 92 -5.22 1.97 0.46
CA ILE A 92 -4.05 1.23 0.94
C ILE A 92 -4.07 -0.16 0.35
N LEU A 93 -2.96 -0.59 -0.23
CA LEU A 93 -2.74 -1.98 -0.65
C LEU A 93 -2.30 -2.76 0.58
N THR A 94 -3.17 -3.60 1.11
CA THR A 94 -2.93 -4.34 2.35
C THR A 94 -3.73 -5.62 2.40
N VAL A 95 -3.26 -6.57 3.20
CA VAL A 95 -4.01 -7.78 3.55
C VAL A 95 -4.29 -7.84 5.05
N ASP A 96 -3.92 -6.82 5.80
CA ASP A 96 -4.14 -6.74 7.24
C ASP A 96 -5.61 -6.47 7.54
N THR A 97 -6.24 -7.42 8.25
CA THR A 97 -7.67 -7.35 8.55
C THR A 97 -8.04 -6.15 9.42
N GLU A 98 -7.20 -5.83 10.39
CA GLU A 98 -7.47 -4.70 11.29
C GLU A 98 -7.39 -3.37 10.56
N LEU A 99 -6.41 -3.21 9.68
CA LEU A 99 -6.28 -1.99 8.88
C LEU A 99 -7.46 -1.86 7.92
N LYS A 100 -7.87 -2.94 7.28
CA LYS A 100 -9.07 -2.97 6.42
C LYS A 100 -10.31 -2.52 7.20
N ARG A 101 -10.47 -2.99 8.43
CA ARG A 101 -11.60 -2.63 9.27
C ARG A 101 -11.62 -1.13 9.57
N ARG A 102 -10.46 -0.55 9.87
CA ARG A 102 -10.33 0.89 10.10
C ARG A 102 -10.68 1.69 8.85
N MET A 103 -10.20 1.24 7.69
CA MET A 103 -10.52 1.87 6.41
C MET A 103 -12.02 1.83 6.14
N SER A 104 -12.64 0.68 6.34
CA SER A 104 -14.08 0.51 6.14
C SER A 104 -14.90 1.45 7.02
N LYS A 105 -14.52 1.58 8.28
CA LYS A 105 -15.22 2.46 9.23
C LYS A 105 -15.14 3.94 8.84
N SER A 106 -14.10 4.31 8.14
CA SER A 106 -13.89 5.68 7.68
C SER A 106 -14.33 5.92 6.24
N ASN A 107 -15.03 4.96 5.67
CA ASN A 107 -15.51 5.01 4.27
C ASN A 107 -14.36 5.18 3.26
N LEU A 108 -13.22 4.58 3.56
CA LEU A 108 -12.04 4.59 2.69
C LEU A 108 -11.89 3.24 2.00
N ASN A 109 -11.37 3.27 0.80
CA ASN A 109 -11.14 2.07 0.02
C ASN A 109 -9.77 1.46 0.35
N TRP A 110 -9.67 0.14 0.20
CA TRP A 110 -8.38 -0.55 0.20
C TRP A 110 -8.30 -1.46 -1.01
N ILE A 111 -7.09 -1.89 -1.32
CA ILE A 111 -6.82 -2.81 -2.41
C ILE A 111 -6.18 -4.05 -1.83
N GLU A 112 -6.63 -5.21 -2.27
CA GLU A 112 -6.13 -6.49 -1.77
C GLU A 112 -5.91 -7.47 -2.91
N VAL A 113 -5.04 -8.44 -2.66
CA VAL A 113 -4.85 -9.55 -3.58
C VAL A 113 -6.07 -10.46 -3.49
N SER A 114 -6.70 -10.72 -4.63
CA SER A 114 -7.88 -11.56 -4.73
C SER A 114 -7.59 -12.75 -5.61
N GLY A 115 -7.96 -13.93 -5.15
CA GLY A 115 -7.69 -15.16 -5.90
C GLY A 115 -6.19 -15.39 -6.02
N ARG A 116 -5.74 -15.80 -7.21
CA ARG A 116 -4.34 -16.17 -7.44
C ARG A 116 -3.47 -15.05 -8.02
N SER A 117 -4.07 -14.11 -8.74
CA SER A 117 -3.28 -13.15 -9.49
C SER A 117 -3.99 -11.84 -9.78
N HIS A 118 -5.03 -11.52 -9.04
CA HIS A 118 -5.79 -10.30 -9.26
C HIS A 118 -5.77 -9.37 -8.06
N LEU A 119 -5.90 -8.07 -8.34
CA LEU A 119 -6.16 -7.08 -7.30
C LEU A 119 -7.64 -6.74 -7.31
N ARG A 120 -8.16 -6.40 -6.15
CA ARG A 120 -9.55 -5.99 -5.97
C ARG A 120 -9.58 -4.77 -5.06
N MET A 121 -10.32 -3.74 -5.49
CA MET A 121 -10.59 -2.59 -4.61
C MET A 121 -11.92 -2.80 -3.91
N VAL A 122 -11.90 -2.60 -2.60
CA VAL A 122 -13.08 -2.81 -1.76
C VAL A 122 -13.57 -1.48 -1.19
#